data_85ed1ed227555c6f94951df7819028a5
#
_entry.id   85ed1ed227555c6f94951df7819028a5
#
_cell.length_a   1.000
_cell.length_b   1.000
_cell.length_c   1.000
_cell.angle_alpha   90.00
_cell.angle_beta   90.00
_cell.angle_gamma   90.00
#
_symmetry.space_group_name_H-M   'P 1'
#
loop_
_entity.id
_entity.type
_entity.pdbx_description
1 polymer ?
#
loop_
_entity_poly.entity_id
_entity_poly.type
_entity_poly.pdbx_seq_one_letter_code
_entity_poly.pdbx_strand_id
1 'polypeptide(L)'
;MAESIKLTLGFAVTPRTRALFDGTVRLEGIELRCESQFGSGLDNTGARHRAILGGTIDGGECSTSSLILARMRGVLLRGLPIFPARQFRHRCIFCPVTSTLSQPSELKGKRVSAHRYNATTAVWLRGLLQDEYGVSPEQMEWYVAEPDVGEEATSPPPKSVTVNFIPSPRTREHAIELVENGAIDAALEPYGSLAKNPKLRRLLKDHRREEAAYFRRTQVIPVIHTLVLQEALVAKQPWIANSLLSAFRKARSLAGKYMNEEEREESRWLSETIGYDPYGYSFDVSTRKSLKTLIRYQLQQGLLEREPTLEELFFNETAST
;
A
#
# COMPACT_ATOMS: atom_id res chain seq x y z
N MET A 1 -34.98 -19.08 7.72
CA MET A 1 -34.04 -18.02 7.35
C MET A 1 -32.79 -18.72 6.84
N ALA A 2 -32.23 -18.34 5.70
CA ALA A 2 -30.97 -18.89 5.24
C ALA A 2 -29.88 -18.59 6.28
N GLU A 3 -29.03 -19.58 6.55
CA GLU A 3 -27.92 -19.44 7.50
C GLU A 3 -26.95 -18.36 6.98
N SER A 4 -26.59 -17.38 7.82
CA SER A 4 -25.65 -16.33 7.43
C SER A 4 -24.24 -16.90 7.29
N ILE A 5 -23.52 -16.47 6.26
CA ILE A 5 -22.11 -16.87 6.06
C ILE A 5 -21.25 -16.06 7.03
N LYS A 6 -20.42 -16.76 7.82
CA LYS A 6 -19.41 -16.12 8.66
C LYS A 6 -18.18 -15.80 7.82
N LEU A 7 -17.75 -14.52 7.86
CA LEU A 7 -16.63 -14.02 7.09
C LEU A 7 -15.71 -13.20 7.99
N THR A 8 -14.44 -13.55 8.06
CA THR A 8 -13.43 -12.81 8.81
C THR A 8 -12.50 -12.06 7.86
N LEU A 9 -12.50 -10.72 7.92
CA LEU A 9 -11.63 -9.86 7.11
C LEU A 9 -10.74 -9.00 7.99
N GLY A 10 -9.45 -8.93 7.61
CA GLY A 10 -8.45 -8.09 8.25
C GLY A 10 -8.23 -6.78 7.50
N PHE A 11 -8.51 -5.62 8.12
CA PHE A 11 -8.23 -4.33 7.52
C PHE A 11 -8.10 -3.20 8.56
N ALA A 12 -7.52 -2.07 8.15
CA ALA A 12 -7.31 -0.94 9.04
C ALA A 12 -8.62 -0.22 9.38
N VAL A 13 -8.71 0.26 10.63
CA VAL A 13 -9.76 1.21 11.05
C VAL A 13 -9.38 2.59 10.51
N THR A 14 -10.15 3.08 9.56
CA THR A 14 -10.01 4.41 8.96
C THR A 14 -11.37 5.07 8.88
N PRO A 15 -11.49 6.37 8.63
CA PRO A 15 -12.80 6.99 8.40
C PRO A 15 -13.65 6.27 7.34
N ARG A 16 -13.02 5.68 6.32
CA ARG A 16 -13.71 4.98 5.21
C ARG A 16 -14.16 3.56 5.55
N THR A 17 -13.63 2.97 6.62
CA THR A 17 -13.95 1.59 7.05
C THR A 17 -14.67 1.54 8.40
N ARG A 18 -14.68 2.64 9.16
CA ARG A 18 -15.19 2.71 10.52
C ARG A 18 -16.62 2.20 10.66
N ALA A 19 -17.48 2.53 9.69
CA ALA A 19 -18.89 2.12 9.68
C ALA A 19 -19.11 0.60 9.56
N LEU A 20 -18.10 -0.17 9.12
CA LEU A 20 -18.11 -1.63 9.14
C LEU A 20 -17.75 -2.18 10.53
N PHE A 21 -16.83 -1.53 11.24
CA PHE A 21 -16.41 -1.94 12.58
C PHE A 21 -17.47 -1.66 13.64
N ASP A 22 -18.18 -0.52 13.56
CA ASP A 22 -19.20 -0.13 14.53
C ASP A 22 -20.61 -0.68 14.22
N GLY A 23 -20.74 -1.44 13.12
CA GLY A 23 -22.00 -2.06 12.70
C GLY A 23 -23.01 -1.10 12.09
N THR A 24 -22.65 0.15 11.79
CA THR A 24 -23.50 1.12 11.04
C THR A 24 -23.79 0.60 9.64
N VAL A 25 -22.83 -0.08 9.03
CA VAL A 25 -22.99 -0.79 7.76
C VAL A 25 -22.92 -2.28 8.02
N ARG A 26 -23.98 -2.98 7.64
CA ARG A 26 -24.10 -4.46 7.74
C ARG A 26 -24.32 -5.03 6.35
N LEU A 27 -23.94 -6.28 6.18
CA LEU A 27 -24.14 -7.06 4.96
C LEU A 27 -25.31 -8.03 5.16
N GLU A 28 -26.20 -8.08 4.19
CA GLU A 28 -27.28 -9.07 4.21
C GLU A 28 -26.69 -10.46 3.91
N GLY A 29 -27.11 -11.46 4.71
CA GLY A 29 -26.64 -12.85 4.58
C GLY A 29 -25.17 -13.08 4.96
N ILE A 30 -24.45 -12.07 5.47
CA ILE A 30 -23.06 -12.18 5.92
C ILE A 30 -22.92 -11.67 7.34
N GLU A 31 -22.42 -12.52 8.23
CA GLU A 31 -21.90 -12.13 9.54
C GLU A 31 -20.42 -11.76 9.39
N LEU A 32 -20.16 -10.44 9.18
CA LEU A 32 -18.79 -9.93 8.96
C LEU A 32 -18.10 -9.69 10.30
N ARG A 33 -17.00 -10.41 10.53
CA ARG A 33 -16.04 -10.13 11.60
C ARG A 33 -14.90 -9.29 11.06
N CYS A 34 -14.81 -8.04 11.52
CA CYS A 34 -13.74 -7.10 11.16
C CYS A 34 -12.60 -7.22 12.16
N GLU A 35 -11.39 -7.53 11.68
CA GLU A 35 -10.18 -7.60 12.50
C GLU A 35 -9.23 -6.46 12.13
N SER A 36 -8.72 -5.75 13.13
CA SER A 36 -7.75 -4.65 12.93
C SER A 36 -6.43 -4.85 13.67
N GLN A 37 -6.38 -5.80 14.61
CA GLN A 37 -5.22 -6.07 15.46
C GLN A 37 -4.65 -7.47 15.14
N PHE A 38 -3.50 -7.52 14.50
CA PHE A 38 -2.78 -8.75 14.14
C PHE A 38 -1.41 -8.86 14.82
N GLY A 39 -0.88 -7.74 15.27
CA GLY A 39 0.41 -7.63 15.93
C GLY A 39 0.50 -6.30 16.68
N SER A 40 1.62 -6.05 17.33
CA SER A 40 1.87 -4.81 18.06
C SER A 40 2.67 -3.81 17.23
N GLY A 41 2.44 -2.51 17.49
CA GLY A 41 3.23 -1.43 16.91
C GLY A 41 3.18 -1.38 15.39
N LEU A 42 4.34 -1.17 14.77
CA LEU A 42 4.48 -1.02 13.32
C LEU A 42 4.38 -2.34 12.54
N ASP A 43 4.44 -3.50 13.21
CA ASP A 43 4.32 -4.82 12.54
C ASP A 43 2.88 -5.26 12.27
N ASN A 44 1.87 -4.54 12.77
CA ASN A 44 0.47 -4.93 12.59
C ASN A 44 0.09 -5.19 11.11
N THR A 45 0.62 -4.39 10.18
CA THR A 45 0.37 -4.59 8.74
C THR A 45 1.01 -5.86 8.22
N GLY A 46 2.24 -6.17 8.62
CA GLY A 46 2.94 -7.40 8.24
C GLY A 46 2.23 -8.64 8.75
N ALA A 47 1.85 -8.66 10.03
CA ALA A 47 1.12 -9.76 10.64
C ALA A 47 -0.26 -10.00 9.97
N ARG A 48 -0.97 -8.92 9.60
CA ARG A 48 -2.21 -9.02 8.81
C ARG A 48 -1.96 -9.65 7.44
N HIS A 49 -0.92 -9.25 6.73
CA HIS A 49 -0.58 -9.84 5.44
C HIS A 49 -0.27 -11.33 5.56
N ARG A 50 0.50 -11.75 6.58
CA ARG A 50 0.76 -13.17 6.85
C ARG A 50 -0.54 -13.95 7.08
N ALA A 51 -1.47 -13.41 7.86
CA ALA A 51 -2.77 -14.04 8.10
C ALA A 51 -3.60 -14.20 6.82
N ILE A 52 -3.61 -13.21 5.95
CA ILE A 52 -4.33 -13.24 4.67
C ILE A 52 -3.65 -14.23 3.70
N LEU A 53 -2.34 -14.12 3.49
CA LEU A 53 -1.59 -14.93 2.54
C LEU A 53 -1.54 -16.41 2.97
N GLY A 54 -1.45 -16.67 4.28
CA GLY A 54 -1.49 -18.01 4.86
C GLY A 54 -2.89 -18.60 5.01
N GLY A 55 -3.94 -17.90 4.61
CA GLY A 55 -5.32 -18.41 4.63
C GLY A 55 -5.92 -18.63 6.02
N THR A 56 -5.37 -18.00 7.07
CA THR A 56 -5.93 -18.09 8.43
C THR A 56 -7.17 -17.20 8.62
N ILE A 57 -7.41 -16.28 7.70
CA ILE A 57 -8.64 -15.49 7.56
C ILE A 57 -9.06 -15.46 6.09
N ASP A 58 -10.33 -15.12 5.84
CA ASP A 58 -10.95 -15.20 4.52
C ASP A 58 -10.45 -14.16 3.52
N GLY A 59 -9.81 -13.10 4.01
CA GLY A 59 -9.27 -12.03 3.18
C GLY A 59 -9.01 -10.75 3.98
N GLY A 60 -8.86 -9.64 3.25
CA GLY A 60 -8.67 -8.33 3.88
C GLY A 60 -7.82 -7.37 3.07
N GLU A 61 -7.37 -6.31 3.73
CA GLU A 61 -6.52 -5.27 3.15
C GLU A 61 -5.08 -5.77 3.03
N CYS A 62 -4.63 -5.94 1.80
CA CYS A 62 -3.30 -6.40 1.45
C CYS A 62 -2.52 -5.32 0.68
N SER A 63 -1.20 -5.30 0.83
CA SER A 63 -0.30 -4.54 -0.03
C SER A 63 -0.51 -4.95 -1.49
N THR A 64 -0.77 -4.00 -2.40
CA THR A 64 -1.04 -4.33 -3.80
C THR A 64 0.15 -4.98 -4.49
N SER A 65 1.38 -4.55 -4.15
CA SER A 65 2.60 -5.21 -4.62
C SER A 65 2.66 -6.67 -4.17
N SER A 66 2.33 -6.96 -2.91
CA SER A 66 2.32 -8.32 -2.38
C SER A 66 1.23 -9.19 -3.01
N LEU A 67 0.04 -8.64 -3.29
CA LEU A 67 -0.99 -9.35 -4.06
C LEU A 67 -0.45 -9.79 -5.43
N ILE A 68 0.15 -8.86 -6.17
CA ILE A 68 0.68 -9.14 -7.52
C ILE A 68 1.73 -10.26 -7.44
N LEU A 69 2.70 -10.14 -6.53
CA LEU A 69 3.75 -11.14 -6.35
C LEU A 69 3.20 -12.51 -5.93
N ALA A 70 2.26 -12.53 -4.98
CA ALA A 70 1.62 -13.76 -4.50
C ALA A 70 0.87 -14.47 -5.64
N ARG A 71 0.11 -13.72 -6.44
CA ARG A 71 -0.61 -14.27 -7.61
C ARG A 71 0.34 -14.87 -8.64
N MET A 72 1.44 -14.20 -8.93
CA MET A 72 2.43 -14.68 -9.89
C MET A 72 3.17 -15.94 -9.41
N ARG A 73 3.06 -16.26 -8.10
CA ARG A 73 3.57 -17.50 -7.49
C ARG A 73 2.49 -18.56 -7.28
N GLY A 74 1.27 -18.33 -7.79
CA GLY A 74 0.18 -19.30 -7.73
C GLY A 74 -0.62 -19.28 -6.42
N VAL A 75 -0.45 -18.27 -5.54
CA VAL A 75 -1.31 -18.12 -4.35
C VAL A 75 -2.74 -17.80 -4.81
N LEU A 76 -3.71 -18.56 -4.30
CA LEU A 76 -5.11 -18.51 -4.74
C LEU A 76 -5.89 -17.37 -4.03
N LEU A 77 -5.41 -16.15 -4.24
CA LEU A 77 -6.02 -14.90 -3.77
C LEU A 77 -6.34 -13.99 -4.95
N ARG A 78 -7.43 -13.25 -4.91
CA ARG A 78 -7.71 -12.17 -5.87
C ARG A 78 -8.19 -10.91 -5.18
N GLY A 79 -7.87 -9.78 -5.82
CA GLY A 79 -8.33 -8.47 -5.41
C GLY A 79 -9.79 -8.20 -5.77
N LEU A 80 -10.45 -7.41 -4.93
CA LEU A 80 -11.66 -6.69 -5.29
C LEU A 80 -11.29 -5.25 -5.72
N PRO A 81 -12.13 -4.53 -6.47
CA PRO A 81 -11.89 -3.14 -6.83
C PRO A 81 -12.13 -2.18 -5.63
N ILE A 82 -11.65 -2.59 -4.47
CA ILE A 82 -11.69 -1.84 -3.21
C ILE A 82 -10.27 -1.47 -2.83
N PHE A 83 -9.95 -0.17 -2.93
CA PHE A 83 -8.61 0.37 -2.72
C PHE A 83 -8.62 1.30 -1.50
N PRO A 84 -8.51 0.75 -0.27
CA PRO A 84 -8.65 1.53 0.96
C PRO A 84 -7.53 2.53 1.19
N ALA A 85 -6.37 2.32 0.57
CA ALA A 85 -5.22 3.20 0.63
C ALA A 85 -4.75 3.60 -0.77
N ARG A 86 -4.93 4.89 -1.10
CA ARG A 86 -4.39 5.56 -2.29
C ARG A 86 -3.73 6.87 -1.84
N GLN A 87 -2.47 7.07 -2.18
CA GLN A 87 -1.74 8.23 -1.70
C GLN A 87 -0.47 8.46 -2.53
N PHE A 88 -0.17 9.71 -2.81
CA PHE A 88 1.12 10.12 -3.38
C PHE A 88 2.28 9.73 -2.46
N ARG A 89 3.46 9.54 -3.04
CA ARG A 89 4.64 9.03 -2.32
C ARG A 89 5.78 10.04 -2.17
N HIS A 90 5.71 11.20 -2.78
CA HIS A 90 6.71 12.26 -2.64
C HIS A 90 6.93 12.66 -1.17
N ARG A 91 5.86 12.66 -0.36
CA ARG A 91 5.88 12.96 1.08
C ARG A 91 6.56 11.90 1.95
N CYS A 92 6.92 10.75 1.37
CA CYS A 92 7.40 9.56 2.09
C CYS A 92 8.93 9.43 2.08
N ILE A 93 9.68 10.44 1.68
CA ILE A 93 11.14 10.46 1.71
C ILE A 93 11.58 11.34 2.89
N PHE A 94 12.25 10.75 3.85
CA PHE A 94 12.74 11.42 5.06
C PHE A 94 14.27 11.36 5.12
N CYS A 95 14.89 12.42 5.66
CA CYS A 95 16.32 12.47 5.93
C CYS A 95 16.57 13.16 7.27
N PRO A 96 17.78 13.04 7.86
CA PRO A 96 18.12 13.79 9.07
C PRO A 96 17.94 15.30 8.87
N VAL A 97 17.56 16.02 9.93
CA VAL A 97 17.48 17.49 9.87
C VAL A 97 18.84 18.14 9.55
N THR A 98 19.93 17.47 9.90
CA THR A 98 21.32 17.88 9.60
C THR A 98 21.77 17.56 8.18
N SER A 99 20.97 16.78 7.41
CA SER A 99 21.32 16.39 6.05
C SER A 99 21.35 17.58 5.10
N THR A 100 22.34 17.60 4.21
CA THR A 100 22.46 18.60 3.12
C THR A 100 21.62 18.25 1.89
N LEU A 101 20.99 17.07 1.84
CA LEU A 101 20.12 16.67 0.74
C LEU A 101 18.97 17.67 0.57
N SER A 102 18.73 18.12 -0.65
CA SER A 102 17.71 19.12 -0.99
C SER A 102 16.67 18.61 -1.98
N GLN A 103 17.03 17.59 -2.78
CA GLN A 103 16.18 17.03 -3.83
C GLN A 103 16.44 15.52 -4.02
N PRO A 104 15.46 14.76 -4.54
CA PRO A 104 15.57 13.31 -4.68
C PRO A 104 16.68 12.83 -5.63
N SER A 105 17.10 13.63 -6.62
CA SER A 105 18.21 13.28 -7.52
C SER A 105 19.55 13.12 -6.78
N GLU A 106 19.70 13.72 -5.59
CA GLU A 106 20.90 13.61 -4.76
C GLU A 106 20.97 12.30 -3.94
N LEU A 107 19.93 11.48 -4.03
CA LEU A 107 19.95 10.12 -3.46
C LEU A 107 20.86 9.15 -4.22
N LYS A 108 21.35 9.55 -5.39
CA LYS A 108 22.34 8.76 -6.14
C LYS A 108 23.62 8.56 -5.31
N GLY A 109 24.04 7.30 -5.16
CA GLY A 109 25.19 6.91 -4.34
C GLY A 109 24.93 6.96 -2.83
N LYS A 110 23.67 7.10 -2.38
CA LYS A 110 23.32 7.19 -0.95
C LYS A 110 22.80 5.88 -0.38
N ARG A 111 22.92 5.78 0.94
CA ARG A 111 22.35 4.70 1.75
C ARG A 111 20.88 5.04 2.04
N VAL A 112 19.97 4.15 1.63
CA VAL A 112 18.54 4.40 1.72
C VAL A 112 17.84 3.24 2.40
N SER A 113 17.06 3.51 3.45
CA SER A 113 16.27 2.48 4.09
C SER A 113 14.85 2.42 3.54
N ALA A 114 14.31 1.21 3.51
CA ALA A 114 12.89 0.94 3.30
C ALA A 114 12.49 -0.27 4.17
N HIS A 115 11.25 -0.32 4.61
CA HIS A 115 10.80 -1.45 5.45
C HIS A 115 11.12 -2.81 4.80
N ARG A 116 10.72 -3.00 3.53
CA ARG A 116 11.02 -4.19 2.72
C ARG A 116 11.23 -3.78 1.28
N TYR A 117 12.08 -4.51 0.58
CA TYR A 117 12.38 -4.18 -0.82
C TYR A 117 11.13 -4.26 -1.71
N ASN A 118 10.26 -5.25 -1.52
CA ASN A 118 9.04 -5.46 -2.31
C ASN A 118 7.78 -4.76 -1.75
N ALA A 119 7.88 -3.99 -0.66
CA ALA A 119 6.74 -3.24 -0.13
C ALA A 119 6.21 -2.25 -1.16
N THR A 120 4.88 -2.12 -1.28
CA THR A 120 4.24 -1.24 -2.29
C THR A 120 4.78 0.18 -2.26
N THR A 121 5.00 0.75 -1.06
CA THR A 121 5.60 2.09 -0.93
C THR A 121 7.00 2.15 -1.51
N ALA A 122 7.85 1.15 -1.25
CA ALA A 122 9.21 1.10 -1.75
C ALA A 122 9.24 0.92 -3.29
N VAL A 123 8.36 0.07 -3.83
CA VAL A 123 8.21 -0.13 -5.29
C VAL A 123 7.80 1.18 -5.97
N TRP A 124 6.77 1.88 -5.44
CA TRP A 124 6.34 3.16 -5.96
C TRP A 124 7.43 4.23 -5.89
N LEU A 125 8.14 4.31 -4.76
CA LEU A 125 9.19 5.32 -4.58
C LEU A 125 10.38 5.08 -5.51
N ARG A 126 10.83 3.82 -5.68
CA ARG A 126 11.89 3.52 -6.64
C ARG A 126 11.50 3.87 -8.07
N GLY A 127 10.28 3.52 -8.48
CA GLY A 127 9.77 3.88 -9.81
C GLY A 127 9.65 5.39 -9.99
N LEU A 128 9.17 6.11 -8.97
CA LEU A 128 9.09 7.56 -8.96
C LEU A 128 10.48 8.21 -9.03
N LEU A 129 11.45 7.71 -8.24
CA LEU A 129 12.83 8.20 -8.26
C LEU A 129 13.46 8.03 -9.64
N GLN A 130 13.19 6.91 -10.29
CA GLN A 130 13.69 6.66 -11.64
C GLN A 130 13.03 7.54 -12.69
N ASP A 131 11.68 7.59 -12.72
CA ASP A 131 10.93 8.29 -13.76
C ASP A 131 11.02 9.82 -13.65
N GLU A 132 11.01 10.37 -12.42
CA GLU A 132 10.93 11.81 -12.18
C GLU A 132 12.28 12.45 -11.88
N TYR A 133 13.23 11.70 -11.31
CA TYR A 133 14.49 12.26 -10.83
C TYR A 133 15.74 11.56 -11.40
N GLY A 134 15.58 10.57 -12.28
CA GLY A 134 16.69 9.88 -12.94
C GLY A 134 17.57 9.06 -12.01
N VAL A 135 17.04 8.60 -10.87
CA VAL A 135 17.77 7.78 -9.88
C VAL A 135 17.23 6.36 -9.93
N SER A 136 18.00 5.45 -10.54
CA SER A 136 17.63 4.03 -10.60
C SER A 136 17.94 3.30 -9.29
N PRO A 137 17.26 2.17 -8.99
CA PRO A 137 17.50 1.39 -7.77
C PRO A 137 18.94 0.95 -7.58
N GLU A 138 19.67 0.67 -8.66
CA GLU A 138 21.07 0.23 -8.67
C GLU A 138 22.05 1.33 -8.25
N GLN A 139 21.62 2.58 -8.27
CA GLN A 139 22.42 3.74 -7.91
C GLN A 139 22.37 4.09 -6.42
N MET A 140 21.66 3.27 -5.63
CA MET A 140 21.52 3.44 -4.17
C MET A 140 21.95 2.15 -3.45
N GLU A 141 22.40 2.31 -2.23
CA GLU A 141 22.65 1.19 -1.32
C GLU A 141 21.45 1.03 -0.39
N TRP A 142 20.79 -0.13 -0.46
CA TRP A 142 19.53 -0.37 0.25
C TRP A 142 19.74 -1.02 1.60
N TYR A 143 18.99 -0.56 2.59
CA TYR A 143 18.90 -1.12 3.94
C TYR A 143 17.46 -1.51 4.21
N VAL A 144 17.16 -2.80 4.29
CA VAL A 144 15.80 -3.33 4.41
C VAL A 144 15.70 -4.40 5.49
N ALA A 145 14.49 -4.66 5.96
CA ALA A 145 14.23 -5.79 6.85
C ALA A 145 14.52 -7.10 6.15
N GLU A 146 15.07 -8.06 6.90
CA GLU A 146 15.11 -9.45 6.45
C GLU A 146 13.68 -9.93 6.16
N PRO A 147 13.50 -10.74 5.10
CA PRO A 147 12.22 -11.42 4.88
C PRO A 147 11.91 -12.33 6.08
N ASP A 148 10.70 -12.26 6.61
CA ASP A 148 10.27 -13.24 7.61
C ASP A 148 10.21 -14.63 7.00
N VAL A 149 10.58 -15.64 7.79
CA VAL A 149 10.45 -17.04 7.40
C VAL A 149 8.98 -17.33 7.07
N GLY A 150 8.71 -17.82 5.86
CA GLY A 150 7.35 -18.15 5.40
C GLY A 150 6.60 -16.97 4.73
N GLU A 151 7.22 -15.84 4.45
CA GLU A 151 6.63 -14.82 3.58
C GLU A 151 6.70 -15.25 2.11
N GLU A 152 5.72 -16.01 1.69
CA GLU A 152 5.63 -16.56 0.33
C GLU A 152 5.51 -15.48 -0.75
N ALA A 153 5.06 -14.27 -0.40
CA ALA A 153 4.94 -13.14 -1.31
C ALA A 153 6.22 -12.28 -1.43
N THR A 154 7.32 -12.64 -0.75
CA THR A 154 8.57 -11.89 -0.87
C THR A 154 9.37 -12.36 -2.07
N SER A 155 9.59 -11.46 -3.05
CA SER A 155 10.61 -11.68 -4.07
C SER A 155 11.94 -11.17 -3.54
N PRO A 156 13.04 -11.95 -3.68
CA PRO A 156 14.35 -11.44 -3.32
C PRO A 156 14.66 -10.20 -4.19
N PRO A 157 15.44 -9.25 -3.66
CA PRO A 157 15.96 -8.16 -4.47
C PRO A 157 16.75 -8.71 -5.67
N PRO A 158 16.71 -8.04 -6.83
CA PRO A 158 17.51 -8.45 -7.98
C PRO A 158 19.01 -8.33 -7.67
N LYS A 159 19.83 -9.20 -8.27
CA LYS A 159 21.29 -9.23 -8.04
C LYS A 159 22.01 -7.94 -8.46
N SER A 160 21.39 -7.12 -9.29
CA SER A 160 21.93 -5.83 -9.73
C SER A 160 21.89 -4.74 -8.64
N VAL A 161 21.18 -5.00 -7.54
CA VAL A 161 20.97 -4.00 -6.47
C VAL A 161 21.75 -4.39 -5.22
N THR A 162 22.48 -3.46 -4.63
CA THR A 162 23.16 -3.65 -3.34
C THR A 162 22.13 -3.55 -2.20
N VAL A 163 21.92 -4.65 -1.49
CA VAL A 163 20.97 -4.72 -0.37
C VAL A 163 21.64 -5.24 0.88
N ASN A 164 21.54 -4.48 1.96
CA ASN A 164 21.95 -4.82 3.31
C ASN A 164 20.71 -5.13 4.14
N PHE A 165 20.69 -6.28 4.80
CA PHE A 165 19.60 -6.65 5.67
C PHE A 165 19.83 -6.12 7.09
N ILE A 166 18.83 -5.47 7.64
CA ILE A 166 18.81 -5.03 9.04
C ILE A 166 18.18 -6.14 9.87
N PRO A 167 18.87 -6.69 10.86
CA PRO A 167 18.36 -7.81 11.66
C PRO A 167 17.08 -7.47 12.44
N SER A 168 16.15 -8.44 12.48
CA SER A 168 14.94 -8.42 13.31
C SER A 168 15.30 -8.58 14.83
N PRO A 169 14.43 -8.20 15.84
CA PRO A 169 12.98 -8.04 15.69
C PRO A 169 12.46 -6.60 15.57
N ARG A 170 13.28 -5.57 15.70
CA ARG A 170 12.87 -4.16 15.69
C ARG A 170 13.39 -3.42 14.44
N THR A 171 13.32 -4.08 13.32
CA THR A 171 13.99 -3.66 12.08
C THR A 171 13.61 -2.24 11.63
N ARG A 172 12.32 -1.88 11.74
CA ARG A 172 11.86 -0.57 11.28
C ARG A 172 12.31 0.55 12.21
N GLU A 173 12.15 0.35 13.50
CA GLU A 173 12.60 1.30 14.52
C GLU A 173 14.11 1.49 14.43
N HIS A 174 14.85 0.39 14.29
CA HIS A 174 16.29 0.44 14.13
C HIS A 174 16.72 1.14 12.84
N ALA A 175 16.03 0.89 11.72
CA ALA A 175 16.29 1.62 10.48
C ALA A 175 16.07 3.14 10.64
N ILE A 176 15.05 3.56 11.37
CA ILE A 176 14.80 4.97 11.67
C ILE A 176 15.91 5.54 12.57
N GLU A 177 16.34 4.83 13.60
CA GLU A 177 17.47 5.22 14.45
C GLU A 177 18.77 5.42 13.65
N LEU A 178 19.04 4.54 12.66
CA LEU A 178 20.19 4.67 11.75
C LEU A 178 20.08 5.91 10.85
N VAL A 179 18.87 6.31 10.45
CA VAL A 179 18.68 7.57 9.71
C VAL A 179 18.81 8.77 10.63
N GLU A 180 18.27 8.73 11.85
CA GLU A 180 18.37 9.83 12.81
C GLU A 180 19.81 10.20 13.16
N ASN A 181 20.70 9.22 13.24
CA ASN A 181 22.13 9.42 13.58
C ASN A 181 23.02 9.59 12.33
N GLY A 182 22.46 9.56 11.12
CA GLY A 182 23.19 9.75 9.86
C GLY A 182 23.97 8.53 9.36
N ALA A 183 23.81 7.36 9.98
CA ALA A 183 24.39 6.11 9.48
C ALA A 183 23.72 5.67 8.15
N ILE A 184 22.46 6.04 7.94
CA ILE A 184 21.72 5.93 6.68
C ILE A 184 21.28 7.34 6.26
N ASP A 185 21.39 7.66 4.98
CA ASP A 185 21.19 9.02 4.46
C ASP A 185 19.72 9.40 4.31
N ALA A 186 18.82 8.43 4.04
CA ALA A 186 17.39 8.67 3.89
C ALA A 186 16.54 7.42 4.19
N ALA A 187 15.28 7.63 4.58
CA ALA A 187 14.27 6.59 4.73
C ALA A 187 13.12 6.79 3.75
N LEU A 188 12.67 5.69 3.13
CA LEU A 188 11.46 5.62 2.32
C LEU A 188 10.33 5.00 3.14
N GLU A 189 9.58 5.84 3.87
CA GLU A 189 8.60 5.37 4.85
C GLU A 189 7.22 6.04 4.71
N PRO A 190 6.11 5.27 4.76
CA PRO A 190 4.77 5.80 4.55
C PRO A 190 4.20 6.58 5.77
N TYR A 191 4.89 6.56 6.90
CA TYR A 191 4.34 7.06 8.16
C TYR A 191 4.45 8.57 8.30
N GLY A 192 3.30 9.24 8.28
CA GLY A 192 3.19 10.67 8.54
C GLY A 192 3.71 11.09 9.92
N SER A 193 3.70 10.16 10.90
CA SER A 193 4.26 10.38 12.25
C SER A 193 5.74 10.74 12.24
N LEU A 194 6.51 10.26 11.26
CA LEU A 194 7.93 10.63 11.10
C LEU A 194 8.13 12.13 10.82
N ALA A 195 7.12 12.80 10.27
CA ALA A 195 7.17 14.25 10.09
C ALA A 195 7.11 15.03 11.42
N LYS A 196 6.70 14.37 12.52
CA LYS A 196 6.69 14.92 13.87
C LYS A 196 7.97 14.58 14.66
N ASN A 197 8.85 13.76 14.08
CA ASN A 197 10.13 13.41 14.72
C ASN A 197 11.10 14.61 14.59
N PRO A 198 11.59 15.17 15.70
CA PRO A 198 12.43 16.38 15.68
C PRO A 198 13.80 16.18 15.03
N LYS A 199 14.25 14.94 14.85
CA LYS A 199 15.53 14.62 14.21
C LYS A 199 15.42 14.38 12.71
N LEU A 200 14.19 14.27 12.19
CA LEU A 200 13.93 13.97 10.78
C LEU A 200 13.19 15.12 10.09
N ARG A 201 13.37 15.23 8.80
CA ARG A 201 12.57 16.10 7.94
C ARG A 201 12.21 15.39 6.64
N ARG A 202 11.13 15.82 6.00
CA ARG A 202 10.88 15.40 4.62
C ARG A 202 11.97 15.98 3.70
N LEU A 203 12.44 15.14 2.76
CA LEU A 203 13.37 15.61 1.73
C LEU A 203 12.71 16.67 0.86
N LEU A 204 11.49 16.42 0.40
CA LEU A 204 10.69 17.41 -0.34
C LEU A 204 9.87 18.24 0.65
N LYS A 205 10.31 19.49 0.89
CA LYS A 205 9.61 20.42 1.79
C LYS A 205 8.20 20.72 1.29
N ASP A 206 8.06 21.05 0.01
CA ASP A 206 6.78 21.30 -0.65
C ASP A 206 6.30 20.07 -1.43
N HIS A 207 6.14 18.95 -0.71
CA HIS A 207 5.70 17.71 -1.33
C HIS A 207 4.32 17.83 -1.99
N ARG A 208 3.39 18.66 -1.47
CA ARG A 208 2.07 18.86 -2.09
C ARG A 208 2.17 19.46 -3.48
N ARG A 209 3.07 20.39 -3.70
CA ARG A 209 3.35 20.96 -5.03
C ARG A 209 3.88 19.91 -6.00
N GLU A 210 4.84 19.10 -5.56
CA GLU A 210 5.39 18.01 -6.37
C GLU A 210 4.33 16.93 -6.68
N GLU A 211 3.52 16.54 -5.70
CA GLU A 211 2.41 15.60 -5.87
C GLU A 211 1.36 16.10 -6.86
N ALA A 212 0.98 17.38 -6.79
CA ALA A 212 0.07 18.00 -7.74
C ALA A 212 0.69 18.09 -9.16
N ALA A 213 1.97 18.43 -9.26
CA ALA A 213 2.69 18.46 -10.53
C ALA A 213 2.80 17.06 -11.16
N TYR A 214 3.13 16.05 -10.37
CA TYR A 214 3.14 14.65 -10.79
C TYR A 214 1.77 14.23 -11.31
N PHE A 215 0.69 14.50 -10.58
CA PHE A 215 -0.66 14.14 -11.02
C PHE A 215 -1.05 14.82 -12.33
N ARG A 216 -0.75 16.10 -12.51
CA ARG A 216 -1.04 16.82 -13.77
C ARG A 216 -0.37 16.15 -14.98
N ARG A 217 0.88 15.67 -14.84
CA ARG A 217 1.61 14.99 -15.93
C ARG A 217 1.15 13.58 -16.17
N THR A 218 0.92 12.82 -15.09
CA THR A 218 0.76 11.37 -15.16
C THR A 218 -0.68 10.90 -15.03
N GLN A 219 -1.57 11.68 -14.43
CA GLN A 219 -2.93 11.27 -14.05
C GLN A 219 -2.93 9.99 -13.18
N VAL A 220 -1.85 9.74 -12.45
CA VAL A 220 -1.67 8.59 -11.58
C VAL A 220 -1.75 9.01 -10.11
N ILE A 221 -2.64 8.37 -9.36
CA ILE A 221 -2.62 8.39 -7.90
C ILE A 221 -2.30 6.97 -7.42
N PRO A 222 -1.16 6.75 -6.72
CA PRO A 222 -0.70 5.42 -6.38
C PRO A 222 -1.74 4.59 -5.60
N VAL A 223 -2.06 3.40 -6.12
CA VAL A 223 -2.79 2.37 -5.38
C VAL A 223 -1.79 1.67 -4.46
N ILE A 224 -2.07 1.67 -3.16
CA ILE A 224 -1.16 1.13 -2.15
C ILE A 224 -1.67 -0.20 -1.61
N HIS A 225 -2.94 -0.23 -1.21
CA HIS A 225 -3.57 -1.44 -0.72
C HIS A 225 -4.82 -1.77 -1.53
N THR A 226 -5.11 -3.06 -1.57
CA THR A 226 -6.26 -3.67 -2.22
C THR A 226 -6.93 -4.61 -1.24
N LEU A 227 -8.25 -4.66 -1.20
CA LEU A 227 -8.97 -5.71 -0.49
C LEU A 227 -8.90 -7.00 -1.31
N VAL A 228 -8.49 -8.09 -0.68
CA VAL A 228 -8.35 -9.41 -1.33
C VAL A 228 -9.22 -10.45 -0.65
N LEU A 229 -9.60 -11.49 -1.38
CA LEU A 229 -10.32 -12.65 -0.88
C LEU A 229 -9.65 -13.95 -1.36
N GLN A 230 -9.81 -15.02 -0.57
CA GLN A 230 -9.48 -16.37 -1.00
C GLN A 230 -10.36 -16.76 -2.20
N GLU A 231 -9.76 -17.27 -3.29
CA GLU A 231 -10.50 -17.66 -4.51
C GLU A 231 -11.58 -18.70 -4.22
N ALA A 232 -11.27 -19.68 -3.37
CA ALA A 232 -12.20 -20.73 -3.00
C ALA A 232 -13.50 -20.21 -2.37
N LEU A 233 -13.44 -19.10 -1.64
CA LEU A 233 -14.62 -18.46 -1.07
C LEU A 233 -15.55 -17.91 -2.15
N VAL A 234 -14.99 -17.15 -3.09
CA VAL A 234 -15.76 -16.52 -4.16
C VAL A 234 -16.24 -17.54 -5.19
N ALA A 235 -15.47 -18.61 -5.42
CA ALA A 235 -15.90 -19.72 -6.28
C ALA A 235 -17.14 -20.43 -5.75
N LYS A 236 -17.26 -20.59 -4.42
CA LYS A 236 -18.43 -21.20 -3.76
C LYS A 236 -19.61 -20.22 -3.63
N GLN A 237 -19.33 -18.94 -3.44
CA GLN A 237 -20.30 -17.90 -3.12
C GLN A 237 -19.98 -16.61 -3.91
N PRO A 238 -20.24 -16.55 -5.24
CA PRO A 238 -19.84 -15.43 -6.10
C PRO A 238 -20.43 -14.08 -5.67
N TRP A 239 -21.60 -14.07 -5.06
CA TRP A 239 -22.30 -12.87 -4.62
C TRP A 239 -21.59 -12.14 -3.47
N ILE A 240 -20.71 -12.79 -2.70
CA ILE A 240 -19.94 -12.19 -1.59
C ILE A 240 -19.11 -11.00 -2.08
N ALA A 241 -18.49 -11.11 -3.26
CA ALA A 241 -17.66 -10.05 -3.84
C ALA A 241 -18.46 -8.75 -4.04
N ASN A 242 -19.67 -8.85 -4.62
CA ASN A 242 -20.55 -7.70 -4.84
C ASN A 242 -21.12 -7.13 -3.53
N SER A 243 -21.49 -8.01 -2.57
CA SER A 243 -21.97 -7.58 -1.26
C SER A 243 -20.90 -6.79 -0.51
N LEU A 244 -19.64 -7.26 -0.53
CA LEU A 244 -18.52 -6.53 0.06
C LEU A 244 -18.26 -5.20 -0.64
N LEU A 245 -18.23 -5.18 -1.97
CA LEU A 245 -18.04 -3.95 -2.74
C LEU A 245 -19.10 -2.89 -2.38
N SER A 246 -20.38 -3.31 -2.30
CA SER A 246 -21.48 -2.46 -1.90
C SER A 246 -21.33 -1.92 -0.47
N ALA A 247 -20.96 -2.81 0.48
CA ALA A 247 -20.77 -2.45 1.88
C ALA A 247 -19.60 -1.47 2.08
N PHE A 248 -18.46 -1.70 1.41
CA PHE A 248 -17.32 -0.79 1.47
C PHE A 248 -17.63 0.57 0.81
N ARG A 249 -18.35 0.60 -0.30
CA ARG A 249 -18.85 1.85 -0.92
C ARG A 249 -19.75 2.61 0.05
N LYS A 250 -20.66 1.91 0.72
CA LYS A 250 -21.54 2.49 1.74
C LYS A 250 -20.75 3.02 2.94
N ALA A 251 -19.80 2.26 3.48
CA ALA A 251 -18.95 2.70 4.58
C ALA A 251 -18.13 3.94 4.18
N ARG A 252 -17.54 3.96 2.98
CA ARG A 252 -16.84 5.11 2.44
C ARG A 252 -17.72 6.36 2.35
N SER A 253 -18.97 6.24 1.91
CA SER A 253 -19.90 7.39 1.82
C SER A 253 -20.17 8.05 3.17
N LEU A 254 -19.95 7.32 4.27
CA LEU A 254 -20.09 7.81 5.63
C LEU A 254 -18.77 8.37 6.23
N ALA A 255 -17.65 8.30 5.50
CA ALA A 255 -16.33 8.67 5.99
C ALA A 255 -16.26 10.06 6.63
N GLY A 256 -16.96 11.04 6.07
CA GLY A 256 -16.99 12.42 6.59
C GLY A 256 -17.46 12.53 8.04
N LYS A 257 -18.27 11.56 8.54
CA LYS A 257 -18.72 11.51 9.93
C LYS A 257 -17.60 11.14 10.91
N TYR A 258 -16.57 10.45 10.42
CA TYR A 258 -15.49 9.87 11.23
C TYR A 258 -14.15 10.59 11.06
N MET A 259 -14.04 11.53 10.13
CA MET A 259 -12.83 12.30 9.88
C MET A 259 -12.62 13.36 10.97
N ASN A 260 -11.40 13.47 11.46
CA ASN A 260 -10.92 14.63 12.19
C ASN A 260 -10.59 15.80 11.23
N GLU A 261 -10.18 16.96 11.74
CA GLU A 261 -9.94 18.15 10.91
C GLU A 261 -8.74 17.97 9.95
N GLU A 262 -7.64 17.35 10.41
CA GLU A 262 -6.48 17.06 9.57
C GLU A 262 -6.86 16.12 8.39
N GLU A 263 -7.65 15.11 8.66
CA GLU A 263 -8.14 14.17 7.63
C GLU A 263 -9.12 14.83 6.65
N ARG A 264 -9.95 15.76 7.11
CA ARG A 264 -10.84 16.55 6.23
C ARG A 264 -10.04 17.48 5.33
N GLU A 265 -9.05 18.18 5.88
CA GLU A 265 -8.15 19.03 5.10
C GLU A 265 -7.40 18.25 4.02
N GLU A 266 -6.82 17.10 4.39
CA GLU A 266 -6.10 16.24 3.44
C GLU A 266 -7.04 15.70 2.35
N SER A 267 -8.25 15.28 2.72
CA SER A 267 -9.27 14.79 1.78
C SER A 267 -9.70 15.90 0.80
N ARG A 268 -9.89 17.10 1.30
CA ARG A 268 -10.25 18.29 0.48
C ARG A 268 -9.13 18.61 -0.50
N TRP A 269 -7.90 18.78 0.02
CA TRP A 269 -6.73 19.04 -0.82
C TRP A 269 -6.56 17.99 -1.93
N LEU A 270 -6.72 16.71 -1.57
CA LEU A 270 -6.59 15.62 -2.53
C LEU A 270 -7.67 15.71 -3.62
N SER A 271 -8.94 15.89 -3.24
CA SER A 271 -10.06 16.00 -4.19
C SER A 271 -9.92 17.22 -5.10
N GLU A 272 -9.48 18.37 -4.58
CA GLU A 272 -9.23 19.59 -5.36
C GLU A 272 -8.05 19.38 -6.34
N THR A 273 -7.00 18.68 -5.89
CA THR A 273 -5.81 18.42 -6.71
C THR A 273 -6.11 17.50 -7.90
N ILE A 274 -6.92 16.47 -7.70
CA ILE A 274 -7.19 15.44 -8.71
C ILE A 274 -8.53 15.62 -9.44
N GLY A 275 -9.44 16.43 -8.92
CA GLY A 275 -10.72 16.74 -9.53
C GLY A 275 -11.82 15.69 -9.32
N TYR A 276 -11.58 14.64 -8.53
CA TYR A 276 -12.55 13.59 -8.20
C TYR A 276 -12.20 12.90 -6.87
N ASP A 277 -13.09 12.02 -6.37
CA ASP A 277 -12.80 11.19 -5.20
C ASP A 277 -12.03 9.92 -5.61
N PRO A 278 -10.76 9.74 -5.17
CA PRO A 278 -9.94 8.58 -5.55
C PRO A 278 -10.44 7.26 -4.96
N TYR A 279 -11.38 7.31 -4.02
CA TYR A 279 -11.90 6.13 -3.31
C TYR A 279 -13.24 5.66 -3.87
N GLY A 280 -13.52 5.85 -5.17
CA GLY A 280 -14.75 5.36 -5.84
C GLY A 280 -14.92 3.85 -5.82
N TYR A 281 -13.85 3.11 -5.51
CA TYR A 281 -13.81 1.65 -5.50
C TYR A 281 -14.34 1.06 -6.81
N SER A 282 -13.62 1.35 -7.87
CA SER A 282 -13.90 0.88 -9.23
C SER A 282 -12.61 0.74 -10.04
N PHE A 283 -12.70 0.04 -11.17
CA PHE A 283 -11.64 0.01 -12.18
C PHE A 283 -11.78 1.16 -13.19
N ASP A 284 -11.93 2.39 -12.69
CA ASP A 284 -11.89 3.58 -13.54
C ASP A 284 -10.53 3.74 -14.25
N VAL A 285 -10.46 4.68 -15.18
CA VAL A 285 -9.26 4.93 -16.00
C VAL A 285 -8.03 5.21 -15.13
N SER A 286 -8.19 6.02 -14.08
CA SER A 286 -7.10 6.37 -13.17
C SER A 286 -6.61 5.17 -12.35
N THR A 287 -7.53 4.35 -11.86
CA THR A 287 -7.21 3.12 -11.11
C THR A 287 -6.47 2.12 -11.99
N ARG A 288 -6.98 1.85 -13.21
CA ARG A 288 -6.29 0.96 -14.19
C ARG A 288 -4.91 1.48 -14.54
N LYS A 289 -4.75 2.79 -14.75
CA LYS A 289 -3.45 3.41 -15.03
C LYS A 289 -2.48 3.27 -13.86
N SER A 290 -2.97 3.47 -12.63
CA SER A 290 -2.16 3.29 -11.42
C SER A 290 -1.70 1.83 -11.25
N LEU A 291 -2.58 0.85 -11.43
CA LEU A 291 -2.23 -0.57 -11.35
C LEU A 291 -1.21 -0.96 -12.42
N LYS A 292 -1.42 -0.55 -13.67
CA LYS A 292 -0.46 -0.78 -14.76
C LYS A 292 0.90 -0.13 -14.48
N THR A 293 0.92 1.07 -13.89
CA THR A 293 2.17 1.73 -13.48
C THR A 293 2.89 0.93 -12.39
N LEU A 294 2.17 0.43 -11.39
CA LEU A 294 2.76 -0.40 -10.34
C LEU A 294 3.34 -1.72 -10.91
N ILE A 295 2.62 -2.38 -11.80
CA ILE A 295 3.08 -3.60 -12.49
C ILE A 295 4.35 -3.30 -13.29
N ARG A 296 4.35 -2.21 -14.08
CA ARG A 296 5.53 -1.76 -14.82
C ARG A 296 6.73 -1.53 -13.90
N TYR A 297 6.53 -0.88 -12.76
CA TYR A 297 7.60 -0.67 -11.77
C TYR A 297 8.13 -1.98 -11.19
N GLN A 298 7.25 -2.94 -10.91
CA GLN A 298 7.70 -4.26 -10.43
C GLN A 298 8.52 -5.02 -11.49
N LEU A 299 8.13 -4.94 -12.77
CA LEU A 299 8.90 -5.51 -13.88
C LEU A 299 10.28 -4.85 -14.02
N GLN A 300 10.32 -3.52 -14.11
CA GLN A 300 11.56 -2.76 -14.24
C GLN A 300 12.52 -2.97 -13.08
N GLN A 301 11.97 -3.22 -11.89
CA GLN A 301 12.73 -3.51 -10.67
C GLN A 301 13.08 -4.99 -10.50
N GLY A 302 12.84 -5.83 -11.50
CA GLY A 302 13.18 -7.26 -11.47
C GLY A 302 12.40 -8.10 -10.45
N LEU A 303 11.24 -7.60 -9.97
CA LEU A 303 10.38 -8.32 -9.04
C LEU A 303 9.40 -9.26 -9.74
N LEU A 304 9.14 -9.05 -11.02
CA LEU A 304 8.26 -9.87 -11.87
C LEU A 304 9.03 -10.32 -13.09
N GLU A 305 8.75 -11.54 -13.56
CA GLU A 305 9.28 -12.12 -14.81
C GLU A 305 8.43 -11.78 -16.03
N ARG A 306 7.12 -11.56 -15.82
CA ARG A 306 6.16 -11.17 -16.87
C ARG A 306 5.11 -10.19 -16.33
N GLU A 307 4.46 -9.50 -17.24
CA GLU A 307 3.32 -8.64 -16.91
C GLU A 307 2.05 -9.50 -16.70
N PRO A 308 1.42 -9.46 -15.51
CA PRO A 308 0.12 -10.05 -15.31
C PRO A 308 -0.98 -9.16 -15.87
N THR A 309 -2.08 -9.77 -16.32
CA THR A 309 -3.31 -9.04 -16.65
C THR A 309 -4.07 -8.65 -15.38
N LEU A 310 -4.96 -7.66 -15.48
CA LEU A 310 -5.80 -7.31 -14.33
C LEU A 310 -6.78 -8.42 -13.99
N GLU A 311 -7.21 -9.21 -14.97
CA GLU A 311 -8.10 -10.36 -14.82
C GLU A 311 -7.43 -11.51 -14.05
N GLU A 312 -6.11 -11.65 -14.14
CA GLU A 312 -5.35 -12.61 -13.33
C GLU A 312 -5.28 -12.18 -11.86
N LEU A 313 -5.30 -10.87 -11.60
CA LEU A 313 -5.08 -10.28 -10.28
C LEU A 313 -6.38 -10.03 -9.51
N PHE A 314 -7.47 -9.75 -10.21
CA PHE A 314 -8.73 -9.28 -9.62
C PHE A 314 -9.90 -10.15 -10.04
N PHE A 315 -10.91 -10.22 -9.19
CA PHE A 315 -12.21 -10.72 -9.60
C PHE A 315 -12.81 -9.74 -10.60
N ASN A 316 -13.38 -10.28 -11.69
CA ASN A 316 -14.12 -9.46 -12.64
C ASN A 316 -15.23 -8.74 -11.85
N GLU A 317 -15.36 -7.42 -12.06
CA GLU A 317 -16.61 -6.76 -11.75
C GLU A 317 -17.63 -7.51 -12.61
N THR A 318 -18.42 -8.39 -11.98
CA THR A 318 -19.64 -8.83 -12.63
C THR A 318 -20.34 -7.54 -13.00
N ALA A 319 -20.43 -7.30 -14.30
CA ALA A 319 -21.13 -6.15 -14.83
C ALA A 319 -22.46 -6.07 -14.10
N SER A 320 -22.56 -5.14 -13.16
CA SER A 320 -23.83 -4.74 -12.62
C SER A 320 -24.48 -4.00 -13.77
N THR A 321 -25.29 -4.73 -14.51
CA THR A 321 -26.34 -4.14 -15.33
C THR A 321 -27.14 -3.14 -14.50
#